data_57d6d3c2395b90c7d7ed101cd563bac5
#
_entry.id   57d6d3c2395b90c7d7ed101cd563bac5
#
_cell.length_a   1.000
_cell.length_b   1.000
_cell.length_c   1.000
_cell.angle_alpha   90.00
_cell.angle_beta   90.00
_cell.angle_gamma   90.00
#
_symmetry.space_group_name_H-M   'P 1'
#
loop_
_entity.id
_entity.type
_entity.pdbx_description
1 polymer ?
#
loop_
_entity_poly.entity_id
_entity_poly.type
_entity_poly.pdbx_seq_one_letter_code
_entity_poly.pdbx_strand_id
1 'polypeptide(L)'
;EDFYKLLEVLPIPVLTTWKTIDMMGEEDELYVGHPGGMGDRGANLILQSADALLSIGSRLDTSLTAFNEPHFGMSAKKIIIDIDQHELDRMKLEQVEAMQACDAGDYIRSLYHTVATDEKIKEQSAEWKKWNAYGHELRAKYPSVTAEYRNRQGVVSAYYFTELICRHTTTEDVIVPESSGAAGEITYQAFSPKRGQKMKNAAGLGSMGFGLPYAIGACLANQGRRTILINGDGAFQMNIQELETLVRLQLPVKIFIWNNQGYASIRSMQNNNFGGFQVASGESSGLSMPDTVKVAEAYGLKTFRIADNRQLEQQIENVLNEEGPVLCELMISPDEAVSPRTKTIIHEDGTMESYPLEKMWPCVE
;
A
#
# COMPACT_ATOMS: atom_id res chain seq x y z
N GLU A 1 -17.93 12.05 -5.07
CA GLU A 1 -18.85 13.08 -4.55
C GLU A 1 -19.86 12.46 -3.59
N ASP A 2 -20.64 11.47 -4.02
CA ASP A 2 -21.72 10.87 -3.21
C ASP A 2 -21.22 10.20 -1.94
N PHE A 3 -20.02 9.61 -1.97
CA PHE A 3 -19.38 9.04 -0.79
C PHE A 3 -19.12 10.09 0.30
N TYR A 4 -18.58 11.25 -0.06
CA TYR A 4 -18.36 12.33 0.92
C TYR A 4 -19.66 12.92 1.46
N LYS A 5 -20.73 13.01 0.65
CA LYS A 5 -22.06 13.40 1.13
C LYS A 5 -22.60 12.39 2.16
N LEU A 6 -22.37 11.10 1.93
CA LEU A 6 -22.74 10.07 2.91
C LEU A 6 -21.99 10.27 4.22
N LEU A 7 -20.69 10.57 4.18
CA LEU A 7 -19.88 10.79 5.38
C LEU A 7 -20.27 12.04 6.19
N GLU A 8 -20.89 13.05 5.56
CA GLU A 8 -21.43 14.22 6.27
C GLU A 8 -22.58 13.85 7.21
N VAL A 9 -23.38 12.82 6.84
CA VAL A 9 -24.54 12.36 7.64
C VAL A 9 -24.22 11.10 8.45
N LEU A 10 -23.22 10.33 8.03
CA LEU A 10 -22.78 9.10 8.68
C LEU A 10 -21.27 9.21 8.98
N PRO A 11 -20.85 10.00 10.01
CA PRO A 11 -19.44 10.30 10.28
C PRO A 11 -18.75 9.17 11.05
N ILE A 12 -18.69 7.98 10.45
CA ILE A 12 -18.01 6.80 10.98
C ILE A 12 -16.57 6.71 10.48
N PRO A 13 -15.65 6.01 11.18
CA PRO A 13 -14.29 5.77 10.70
C PRO A 13 -14.27 5.08 9.35
N VAL A 14 -13.40 5.53 8.47
CA VAL A 14 -13.21 4.96 7.13
C VAL A 14 -11.83 4.33 7.02
N LEU A 15 -11.81 3.08 6.55
CA LEU A 15 -10.63 2.34 6.17
C LEU A 15 -10.63 2.15 4.65
N THR A 16 -9.48 2.36 4.01
CA THR A 16 -9.33 2.14 2.57
C THR A 16 -8.49 0.90 2.28
N THR A 17 -8.66 0.30 1.11
CA THR A 17 -7.86 -0.85 0.68
C THR A 17 -6.80 -0.46 -0.34
N TRP A 18 -5.94 -1.39 -0.76
CA TRP A 18 -4.87 -1.15 -1.76
C TRP A 18 -5.32 -0.39 -3.01
N LYS A 19 -6.51 -0.71 -3.51
CA LYS A 19 -7.03 -0.13 -4.76
C LYS A 19 -7.71 1.21 -4.54
N THR A 20 -8.02 1.53 -3.29
CA THR A 20 -8.73 2.75 -2.89
C THR A 20 -7.91 3.60 -1.90
N ILE A 21 -6.61 3.35 -1.79
CA ILE A 21 -5.72 4.09 -0.88
C ILE A 21 -5.76 5.61 -1.17
N ASP A 22 -5.97 5.99 -2.42
CA ASP A 22 -6.07 7.38 -2.88
C ASP A 22 -7.48 7.96 -2.83
N MET A 23 -8.44 7.26 -2.21
CA MET A 23 -9.83 7.70 -2.10
C MET A 23 -10.01 8.80 -1.06
N MET A 24 -9.24 8.75 0.02
CA MET A 24 -9.21 9.75 1.08
C MET A 24 -7.80 10.28 1.26
N GLY A 25 -7.69 11.51 1.75
CA GLY A 25 -6.40 12.09 2.16
C GLY A 25 -6.10 11.82 3.62
N GLU A 26 -4.82 11.90 3.99
CA GLU A 26 -4.38 11.79 5.39
C GLU A 26 -5.01 12.87 6.28
N GLU A 27 -5.37 14.01 5.71
CA GLU A 27 -6.02 15.14 6.36
C GLU A 27 -7.52 14.95 6.61
N ASP A 28 -8.16 13.93 6.02
CA ASP A 28 -9.60 13.67 6.21
C ASP A 28 -9.85 13.12 7.63
N GLU A 29 -10.65 13.83 8.43
CA GLU A 29 -10.91 13.50 9.84
C GLU A 29 -11.48 12.09 10.08
N LEU A 30 -12.17 11.51 9.09
CA LEU A 30 -12.76 10.18 9.19
C LEU A 30 -11.82 9.07 8.71
N TYR A 31 -10.69 9.44 8.09
CA TYR A 31 -9.74 8.46 7.60
C TYR A 31 -8.87 7.88 8.71
N VAL A 32 -8.97 6.58 8.95
CA VAL A 32 -8.22 5.89 10.01
C VAL A 32 -7.26 4.82 9.49
N GLY A 33 -6.85 4.93 8.22
CA GLY A 33 -5.77 4.13 7.64
C GLY A 33 -6.25 3.02 6.71
N HIS A 34 -5.37 2.07 6.45
CA HIS A 34 -5.61 0.96 5.52
C HIS A 34 -5.23 -0.37 6.19
N PRO A 35 -6.22 -1.26 6.39
CA PRO A 35 -6.02 -2.54 7.04
C PRO A 35 -5.46 -3.58 6.09
N GLY A 36 -5.13 -4.74 6.63
CA GLY A 36 -4.71 -5.92 5.89
C GLY A 36 -3.48 -6.57 6.49
N GLY A 37 -3.07 -7.70 5.94
CA GLY A 37 -1.92 -8.48 6.41
C GLY A 37 -0.59 -7.70 6.39
N MET A 38 -0.48 -6.68 5.54
CA MET A 38 0.61 -5.72 5.43
C MET A 38 0.10 -4.28 5.53
N GLY A 39 -1.04 -4.07 6.16
CA GLY A 39 -1.63 -2.76 6.41
C GLY A 39 -1.09 -2.08 7.67
N ASP A 40 -1.74 -0.99 8.06
CA ASP A 40 -1.44 -0.26 9.29
C ASP A 40 -1.86 -1.06 10.52
N ARG A 41 -0.99 -1.14 11.53
CA ARG A 41 -1.35 -1.75 12.82
C ARG A 41 -2.56 -1.06 13.47
N GLY A 42 -2.58 0.27 13.48
CA GLY A 42 -3.70 1.05 14.02
C GLY A 42 -5.01 0.76 13.29
N ALA A 43 -4.96 0.70 11.95
CA ALA A 43 -6.12 0.36 11.12
C ALA A 43 -6.63 -1.07 11.37
N ASN A 44 -5.73 -2.03 11.56
CA ASN A 44 -6.13 -3.39 11.92
C ASN A 44 -6.77 -3.48 13.31
N LEU A 45 -6.22 -2.74 14.28
CA LEU A 45 -6.79 -2.72 15.63
C LEU A 45 -8.19 -2.09 15.67
N ILE A 46 -8.40 -0.97 14.97
CA ILE A 46 -9.73 -0.34 14.89
C ILE A 46 -10.75 -1.25 14.19
N LEU A 47 -10.34 -1.92 13.10
CA LEU A 47 -11.18 -2.88 12.37
C LEU A 47 -11.60 -4.05 13.26
N GLN A 48 -10.64 -4.67 13.95
CA GLN A 48 -10.88 -5.85 14.79
C GLN A 48 -11.65 -5.53 16.07
N SER A 49 -11.66 -4.27 16.51
CA SER A 49 -12.40 -3.81 17.70
C SER A 49 -13.80 -3.29 17.38
N ALA A 50 -14.17 -3.24 16.10
CA ALA A 50 -15.49 -2.76 15.69
C ALA A 50 -16.60 -3.73 16.09
N ASP A 51 -17.79 -3.20 16.42
CA ASP A 51 -19.02 -3.95 16.63
C ASP A 51 -19.86 -4.09 15.35
N ALA A 52 -19.61 -3.22 14.35
CA ALA A 52 -20.23 -3.26 13.03
C ALA A 52 -19.22 -2.90 11.94
N LEU A 53 -19.26 -3.61 10.82
CA LEU A 53 -18.44 -3.36 9.62
C LEU A 53 -19.35 -3.24 8.39
N LEU A 54 -19.24 -2.13 7.68
CA LEU A 54 -19.83 -1.93 6.38
C LEU A 54 -18.73 -1.97 5.31
N SER A 55 -18.70 -3.04 4.53
CA SER A 55 -17.78 -3.22 3.41
C SER A 55 -18.47 -2.89 2.09
N ILE A 56 -17.94 -1.91 1.35
CA ILE A 56 -18.53 -1.47 0.07
C ILE A 56 -17.47 -1.58 -1.02
N GLY A 57 -17.62 -2.53 -1.95
CA GLY A 57 -16.77 -2.72 -3.11
C GLY A 57 -15.30 -3.05 -2.79
N SER A 58 -15.01 -3.55 -1.58
CA SER A 58 -13.65 -3.82 -1.12
C SER A 58 -13.13 -5.21 -1.50
N ARG A 59 -14.00 -6.07 -2.04
CA ARG A 59 -13.72 -7.46 -2.42
C ARG A 59 -13.30 -8.37 -1.28
N LEU A 60 -12.74 -7.85 -0.19
CA LEU A 60 -12.23 -8.59 0.97
C LEU A 60 -11.29 -9.75 0.56
N ASP A 61 -10.30 -9.43 -0.28
CA ASP A 61 -9.35 -10.41 -0.79
C ASP A 61 -8.46 -11.00 0.33
N THR A 62 -7.74 -12.07 -0.01
CA THR A 62 -6.91 -12.81 0.94
C THR A 62 -5.82 -11.98 1.61
N SER A 63 -5.31 -10.95 0.93
CA SER A 63 -4.31 -10.04 1.51
C SER A 63 -4.93 -9.11 2.54
N LEU A 64 -6.15 -8.64 2.28
CA LEU A 64 -6.90 -7.79 3.20
C LEU A 64 -7.34 -8.57 4.44
N THR A 65 -7.82 -9.79 4.27
CA THR A 65 -8.23 -10.67 5.38
C THR A 65 -7.06 -11.44 6.02
N ALA A 66 -5.82 -11.17 5.55
CA ALA A 66 -4.59 -11.85 5.98
C ALA A 66 -4.67 -13.38 5.85
N PHE A 67 -5.35 -13.90 4.82
CA PHE A 67 -5.60 -15.34 4.61
C PHE A 67 -6.36 -16.00 5.77
N ASN A 68 -7.08 -15.23 6.59
CA ASN A 68 -7.80 -15.69 7.76
C ASN A 68 -9.20 -15.05 7.82
N GLU A 69 -10.03 -15.34 6.83
CA GLU A 69 -11.39 -14.79 6.70
C GLU A 69 -12.26 -14.98 7.96
N PRO A 70 -12.27 -16.15 8.64
CA PRO A 70 -13.08 -16.32 9.84
C PRO A 70 -12.74 -15.36 10.98
N HIS A 71 -11.49 -14.89 11.07
CA HIS A 71 -11.06 -13.96 12.11
C HIS A 71 -11.17 -12.48 11.70
N PHE A 72 -11.57 -12.19 10.45
CA PHE A 72 -11.73 -10.82 9.99
C PHE A 72 -12.93 -10.13 10.63
N GLY A 73 -12.66 -9.15 11.50
CA GLY A 73 -13.70 -8.45 12.26
C GLY A 73 -14.58 -9.44 13.04
N MET A 74 -14.01 -10.41 13.72
CA MET A 74 -14.72 -11.57 14.27
C MET A 74 -15.89 -11.18 15.16
N SER A 75 -15.81 -10.08 15.91
CA SER A 75 -16.88 -9.61 16.79
C SER A 75 -17.89 -8.69 16.09
N ALA A 76 -17.59 -8.24 14.89
CA ALA A 76 -18.42 -7.25 14.18
C ALA A 76 -19.53 -7.91 13.38
N LYS A 77 -20.72 -7.34 13.45
CA LYS A 77 -21.81 -7.59 12.50
C LYS A 77 -21.43 -6.99 11.14
N LYS A 78 -21.54 -7.76 10.07
CA LYS A 78 -21.04 -7.37 8.76
C LYS A 78 -22.17 -7.18 7.76
N ILE A 79 -22.12 -6.05 7.06
CA ILE A 79 -22.89 -5.80 5.83
C ILE A 79 -21.87 -5.68 4.70
N ILE A 80 -22.02 -6.50 3.67
CA ILE A 80 -21.05 -6.62 2.59
C ILE A 80 -21.70 -6.35 1.26
N ILE A 81 -21.16 -5.37 0.55
CA ILE A 81 -21.64 -4.94 -0.77
C ILE A 81 -20.50 -5.14 -1.75
N ASP A 82 -20.76 -5.90 -2.77
CA ASP A 82 -19.83 -6.11 -3.89
C ASP A 82 -20.61 -6.19 -5.19
N ILE A 83 -20.00 -5.88 -6.31
CA ILE A 83 -20.64 -6.02 -7.63
C ILE A 83 -20.66 -7.46 -8.11
N ASP A 84 -19.74 -8.29 -7.61
CA ASP A 84 -19.55 -9.67 -8.05
C ASP A 84 -20.21 -10.66 -7.08
N GLN A 85 -21.32 -11.26 -7.51
CA GLN A 85 -22.02 -12.29 -6.73
C GLN A 85 -21.12 -13.50 -6.42
N HIS A 86 -20.20 -13.89 -7.31
CA HIS A 86 -19.30 -15.02 -7.06
C HIS A 86 -18.28 -14.73 -5.97
N GLU A 87 -17.84 -13.47 -5.83
CA GLU A 87 -16.99 -13.06 -4.71
C GLU A 87 -17.76 -13.16 -3.39
N LEU A 88 -19.04 -12.75 -3.36
CA LEU A 88 -19.88 -12.87 -2.17
C LEU A 88 -20.13 -14.34 -1.78
N ASP A 89 -20.45 -15.19 -2.74
CA ASP A 89 -20.79 -16.61 -2.51
C ASP A 89 -19.61 -17.43 -1.94
N ARG A 90 -18.37 -17.02 -2.20
CA ARG A 90 -17.18 -17.74 -1.73
C ARG A 90 -16.65 -17.30 -0.36
N MET A 91 -17.12 -16.18 0.17
CA MET A 91 -16.66 -15.64 1.45
C MET A 91 -17.01 -16.55 2.62
N LYS A 92 -16.06 -16.72 3.55
CA LYS A 92 -16.19 -17.54 4.76
C LYS A 92 -16.10 -16.66 6.01
N LEU A 93 -16.78 -15.51 5.97
CA LEU A 93 -16.78 -14.55 7.06
C LEU A 93 -17.80 -14.95 8.14
N GLU A 94 -17.45 -14.72 9.39
CA GLU A 94 -18.36 -14.90 10.52
C GLU A 94 -19.27 -13.66 10.72
N GLN A 95 -20.43 -13.83 11.36
CA GLN A 95 -21.37 -12.76 11.75
C GLN A 95 -21.82 -11.85 10.59
N VAL A 96 -22.08 -12.43 9.44
CA VAL A 96 -22.63 -11.70 8.30
C VAL A 96 -24.13 -11.51 8.45
N GLU A 97 -24.57 -10.24 8.56
CA GLU A 97 -26.00 -9.88 8.65
C GLU A 97 -26.63 -9.74 7.25
N ALA A 98 -25.87 -9.23 6.28
CA ALA A 98 -26.33 -9.09 4.91
C ALA A 98 -25.18 -9.09 3.90
N MET A 99 -25.44 -9.68 2.74
CA MET A 99 -24.61 -9.56 1.53
C MET A 99 -25.51 -9.15 0.37
N GLN A 100 -25.05 -8.20 -0.44
CA GLN A 100 -25.80 -7.73 -1.60
C GLN A 100 -24.89 -7.48 -2.79
N ALA A 101 -25.23 -8.10 -3.93
CA ALA A 101 -24.59 -7.80 -5.20
C ALA A 101 -25.21 -6.54 -5.80
N CYS A 102 -24.46 -5.43 -5.81
CA CYS A 102 -24.85 -4.20 -6.48
C CYS A 102 -23.65 -3.27 -6.67
N ASP A 103 -23.84 -2.25 -7.53
CA ASP A 103 -22.86 -1.18 -7.72
C ASP A 103 -22.66 -0.38 -6.44
N ALA A 104 -21.40 -0.10 -6.09
CA ALA A 104 -21.04 0.62 -4.88
C ALA A 104 -21.61 2.06 -4.85
N GLY A 105 -21.63 2.74 -5.99
CA GLY A 105 -22.19 4.09 -6.10
C GLY A 105 -23.71 4.10 -5.92
N ASP A 106 -24.42 3.11 -6.48
CA ASP A 106 -25.87 2.96 -6.28
C ASP A 106 -26.20 2.69 -4.82
N TYR A 107 -25.45 1.80 -4.17
CA TYR A 107 -25.60 1.53 -2.75
C TYR A 107 -25.35 2.76 -1.88
N ILE A 108 -24.27 3.49 -2.12
CA ILE A 108 -23.91 4.71 -1.38
C ILE A 108 -25.03 5.76 -1.50
N ARG A 109 -25.57 5.99 -2.71
CA ARG A 109 -26.69 6.92 -2.92
C ARG A 109 -27.95 6.49 -2.18
N SER A 110 -28.30 5.20 -2.27
CA SER A 110 -29.45 4.65 -1.56
C SER A 110 -29.31 4.77 -0.04
N LEU A 111 -28.13 4.42 0.49
CA LEU A 111 -27.83 4.53 1.91
C LEU A 111 -27.92 5.99 2.38
N TYR A 112 -27.33 6.94 1.63
CA TYR A 112 -27.43 8.37 1.93
C TYR A 112 -28.90 8.81 2.09
N HIS A 113 -29.76 8.49 1.13
CA HIS A 113 -31.20 8.86 1.20
C HIS A 113 -31.91 8.23 2.39
N THR A 114 -31.52 7.03 2.80
CA THR A 114 -32.08 6.33 3.94
C THR A 114 -31.67 6.98 5.27
N VAL A 115 -30.36 7.29 5.43
CA VAL A 115 -29.83 7.75 6.71
C VAL A 115 -29.92 9.26 6.92
N ALA A 116 -30.00 10.05 5.86
CA ALA A 116 -30.00 11.53 5.94
C ALA A 116 -31.18 12.11 6.75
N THR A 117 -32.28 11.39 6.83
CA THR A 117 -33.48 11.81 7.55
C THR A 117 -33.69 11.06 8.87
N ASP A 118 -32.82 10.12 9.22
CA ASP A 118 -32.97 9.30 10.42
C ASP A 118 -32.38 10.03 11.64
N GLU A 119 -33.24 10.44 12.58
CA GLU A 119 -32.82 11.13 13.80
C GLU A 119 -31.96 10.27 14.71
N LYS A 120 -32.07 8.94 14.72
CA LYS A 120 -31.25 8.04 15.50
C LYS A 120 -29.79 8.09 15.03
N ILE A 121 -29.56 8.24 13.73
CA ILE A 121 -28.22 8.40 13.14
C ILE A 121 -27.57 9.68 13.68
N LYS A 122 -28.31 10.78 13.74
CA LYS A 122 -27.79 12.04 14.30
C LYS A 122 -27.44 11.92 15.78
N GLU A 123 -28.26 11.21 16.57
CA GLU A 123 -27.99 10.97 17.99
C GLU A 123 -26.69 10.16 18.22
N GLN A 124 -26.37 9.23 17.34
CA GLN A 124 -25.16 8.41 17.43
C GLN A 124 -23.85 9.13 17.04
N SER A 125 -23.94 10.27 16.37
CA SER A 125 -22.76 10.94 15.80
C SER A 125 -21.69 11.31 16.85
N ALA A 126 -22.09 11.58 18.09
CA ALA A 126 -21.17 11.88 19.19
C ALA A 126 -20.31 10.66 19.61
N GLU A 127 -20.88 9.45 19.58
CA GLU A 127 -20.13 8.21 19.88
C GLU A 127 -19.19 7.86 18.72
N TRP A 128 -19.59 8.05 17.48
CA TRP A 128 -18.73 7.84 16.32
C TRP A 128 -17.55 8.79 16.29
N LYS A 129 -17.69 10.04 16.74
CA LYS A 129 -16.56 10.97 16.90
C LYS A 129 -15.53 10.46 17.90
N LYS A 130 -15.98 9.86 19.01
CA LYS A 130 -15.07 9.22 19.97
C LYS A 130 -14.34 8.03 19.34
N TRP A 131 -15.06 7.24 18.56
CA TRP A 131 -14.50 6.11 17.83
C TRP A 131 -13.46 6.54 16.77
N ASN A 132 -13.74 7.62 16.03
CA ASN A 132 -12.76 8.24 15.14
C ASN A 132 -11.51 8.71 15.89
N ALA A 133 -11.69 9.42 17.01
CA ALA A 133 -10.56 9.87 17.83
C ALA A 133 -9.70 8.70 18.32
N TYR A 134 -10.31 7.61 18.75
CA TYR A 134 -9.61 6.39 19.12
C TYR A 134 -8.82 5.77 17.95
N GLY A 135 -9.39 5.77 16.74
CA GLY A 135 -8.68 5.32 15.53
C GLY A 135 -7.42 6.15 15.25
N HIS A 136 -7.50 7.48 15.39
CA HIS A 136 -6.35 8.37 15.26
C HIS A 136 -5.30 8.16 16.37
N GLU A 137 -5.74 7.92 17.61
CA GLU A 137 -4.83 7.59 18.72
C GLU A 137 -4.06 6.29 18.43
N LEU A 138 -4.71 5.26 17.91
CA LEU A 138 -4.07 4.01 17.52
C LEU A 138 -3.05 4.20 16.40
N ARG A 139 -3.37 5.01 15.38
CA ARG A 139 -2.42 5.32 14.31
C ARG A 139 -1.23 6.10 14.82
N ALA A 140 -1.44 7.09 15.69
CA ALA A 140 -0.37 7.87 16.31
C ALA A 140 0.53 7.01 17.21
N LYS A 141 -0.06 6.05 17.93
CA LYS A 141 0.67 5.12 18.81
C LYS A 141 1.53 4.13 18.01
N TYR A 142 1.08 3.73 16.82
CA TYR A 142 1.73 2.71 16.00
C TYR A 142 2.05 3.23 14.58
N PRO A 143 2.91 4.25 14.44
CA PRO A 143 3.25 4.81 13.14
C PRO A 143 4.01 3.78 12.29
N SER A 144 3.72 3.72 11.00
CA SER A 144 4.45 2.87 10.05
C SER A 144 5.90 3.33 9.87
N VAL A 145 6.18 4.63 9.95
CA VAL A 145 7.54 5.18 9.86
C VAL A 145 8.02 5.61 11.24
N THR A 146 8.97 4.87 11.80
CA THR A 146 9.51 5.09 13.14
C THR A 146 10.78 5.95 13.14
N ALA A 147 11.20 6.41 14.32
CA ALA A 147 12.48 7.11 14.49
C ALA A 147 13.69 6.24 14.09
N GLU A 148 13.60 4.92 14.24
CA GLU A 148 14.64 3.99 13.81
C GLU A 148 14.87 4.06 12.30
N TYR A 149 13.79 4.06 11.50
CA TYR A 149 13.89 4.18 10.05
C TYR A 149 14.49 5.52 9.60
N ARG A 150 14.09 6.63 10.25
CA ARG A 150 14.63 7.97 9.94
C ARG A 150 16.11 8.11 10.27
N ASN A 151 16.57 7.44 11.34
CA ASN A 151 17.95 7.52 11.84
C ASN A 151 18.87 6.40 11.33
N ARG A 152 18.40 5.55 10.43
CA ARG A 152 19.18 4.45 9.86
C ARG A 152 20.42 4.97 9.14
N GLN A 153 21.54 4.26 9.29
CA GLN A 153 22.81 4.63 8.69
C GLN A 153 23.33 3.53 7.74
N GLY A 154 24.13 3.94 6.75
CA GLY A 154 24.82 3.03 5.82
C GLY A 154 23.95 2.46 4.71
N VAL A 155 22.63 2.66 4.76
CA VAL A 155 21.68 2.32 3.70
C VAL A 155 20.52 3.31 3.71
N VAL A 156 19.76 3.38 2.63
CA VAL A 156 18.49 4.11 2.59
C VAL A 156 17.41 3.27 3.26
N SER A 157 16.60 3.88 4.12
CA SER A 157 15.38 3.25 4.63
C SER A 157 14.24 3.45 3.64
N ALA A 158 13.62 2.37 3.18
CA ALA A 158 12.47 2.38 2.29
C ALA A 158 11.27 3.10 2.92
N TYR A 159 11.06 2.94 4.22
CA TYR A 159 10.01 3.62 5.00
C TYR A 159 10.23 5.13 5.06
N TYR A 160 11.44 5.57 5.39
CA TYR A 160 11.76 6.99 5.45
C TYR A 160 11.72 7.64 4.06
N PHE A 161 12.22 6.94 3.04
CA PHE A 161 12.07 7.37 1.65
C PHE A 161 10.60 7.60 1.28
N THR A 162 9.70 6.66 1.63
CA THR A 162 8.27 6.76 1.33
C THR A 162 7.64 7.98 2.04
N GLU A 163 7.98 8.22 3.31
CA GLU A 163 7.54 9.42 4.04
C GLU A 163 7.98 10.71 3.32
N LEU A 164 9.22 10.77 2.84
CA LEU A 164 9.73 11.92 2.11
C LEU A 164 9.01 12.11 0.75
N ILE A 165 8.75 11.02 0.02
CA ILE A 165 7.94 11.09 -1.20
C ILE A 165 6.53 11.65 -0.91
N CYS A 166 5.88 11.21 0.17
CA CYS A 166 4.60 11.80 0.58
C CYS A 166 4.73 13.30 0.80
N ARG A 167 5.80 13.76 1.45
CA ARG A 167 6.02 15.17 1.79
C ARG A 167 6.26 16.03 0.55
N HIS A 168 7.09 15.57 -0.40
CA HIS A 168 7.59 16.34 -1.54
C HIS A 168 6.81 16.15 -2.85
N THR A 169 5.76 15.33 -2.84
CA THR A 169 4.82 15.22 -3.96
C THR A 169 3.55 16.02 -3.71
N THR A 170 2.81 16.32 -4.77
CA THR A 170 1.58 17.11 -4.74
C THR A 170 0.39 16.31 -5.24
N THR A 171 -0.81 16.89 -5.19
CA THR A 171 -2.03 16.29 -5.75
C THR A 171 -2.00 16.14 -7.28
N GLU A 172 -1.08 16.84 -7.94
CA GLU A 172 -0.89 16.76 -9.39
C GLU A 172 -0.04 15.53 -9.80
N ASP A 173 0.74 15.00 -8.85
CA ASP A 173 1.61 13.85 -9.09
C ASP A 173 0.82 12.54 -9.04
N VAL A 174 1.16 11.61 -9.95
CA VAL A 174 0.67 10.24 -9.87
C VAL A 174 1.77 9.36 -9.27
N ILE A 175 1.43 8.61 -8.23
CA ILE A 175 2.34 7.66 -7.59
C ILE A 175 2.05 6.27 -8.13
N VAL A 176 3.08 5.60 -8.61
CA VAL A 176 3.01 4.26 -9.18
C VAL A 176 4.01 3.36 -8.46
N PRO A 177 3.63 2.70 -7.36
CA PRO A 177 4.47 1.65 -6.80
C PRO A 177 4.40 0.38 -7.66
N GLU A 178 5.44 -0.44 -7.60
CA GLU A 178 5.43 -1.77 -8.19
C GLU A 178 4.28 -2.62 -7.61
N SER A 179 3.81 -3.59 -8.36
CA SER A 179 2.63 -4.39 -8.01
C SER A 179 2.85 -5.37 -6.87
N SER A 180 4.10 -5.71 -6.56
CA SER A 180 4.49 -6.71 -5.55
C SER A 180 5.87 -6.44 -4.99
N GLY A 181 6.22 -7.19 -3.94
CA GLY A 181 7.50 -7.06 -3.26
C GLY A 181 7.60 -5.80 -2.41
N ALA A 182 8.77 -5.58 -1.81
CA ALA A 182 8.99 -4.50 -0.85
C ALA A 182 8.59 -3.12 -1.39
N ALA A 183 8.88 -2.84 -2.67
CA ALA A 183 8.55 -1.55 -3.29
C ALA A 183 7.03 -1.28 -3.37
N GLY A 184 6.21 -2.32 -3.55
CA GLY A 184 4.76 -2.21 -3.47
C GLY A 184 4.25 -2.20 -2.03
N GLU A 185 4.68 -3.17 -1.25
CA GLU A 185 4.16 -3.45 0.09
C GLU A 185 4.50 -2.36 1.11
N ILE A 186 5.77 -1.91 1.16
CA ILE A 186 6.21 -0.83 2.05
C ILE A 186 5.60 0.51 1.61
N THR A 187 5.54 0.76 0.29
CA THR A 187 4.89 1.98 -0.20
C THR A 187 3.42 1.99 0.19
N TYR A 188 2.69 0.89 0.01
CA TYR A 188 1.31 0.80 0.46
C TYR A 188 1.18 1.10 1.96
N GLN A 189 2.05 0.51 2.80
CA GLN A 189 1.98 0.64 4.25
C GLN A 189 2.37 2.04 4.77
N ALA A 190 3.32 2.70 4.12
CA ALA A 190 3.90 3.94 4.62
C ALA A 190 3.44 5.20 3.87
N PHE A 191 2.71 5.05 2.76
CA PHE A 191 2.27 6.18 1.97
C PHE A 191 1.01 6.82 2.54
N SER A 192 1.08 8.12 2.81
CA SER A 192 -0.02 8.97 3.26
C SER A 192 -0.47 9.87 2.11
N PRO A 193 -1.54 9.51 1.37
CA PRO A 193 -1.98 10.27 0.22
C PRO A 193 -2.59 11.61 0.63
N LYS A 194 -2.40 12.64 -0.19
CA LYS A 194 -3.14 13.90 -0.10
C LYS A 194 -4.50 13.74 -0.78
N ARG A 195 -5.51 14.42 -0.28
CA ARG A 195 -6.85 14.38 -0.89
C ARG A 195 -6.80 14.76 -2.37
N GLY A 196 -7.23 13.85 -3.23
CA GLY A 196 -7.19 14.01 -4.70
C GLY A 196 -5.90 13.54 -5.38
N GLN A 197 -4.83 13.27 -4.63
CA GLN A 197 -3.63 12.63 -5.17
C GLN A 197 -3.95 11.23 -5.69
N LYS A 198 -3.29 10.80 -6.75
CA LYS A 198 -3.52 9.47 -7.34
C LYS A 198 -2.37 8.52 -7.05
N MET A 199 -2.72 7.36 -6.50
CA MET A 199 -1.81 6.24 -6.34
C MET A 199 -2.38 5.02 -7.06
N LYS A 200 -1.64 4.45 -7.99
CA LYS A 200 -2.13 3.39 -8.87
C LYS A 200 -1.16 2.21 -8.92
N ASN A 201 -1.71 1.02 -8.71
CA ASN A 201 -0.96 -0.23 -8.73
C ASN A 201 -1.80 -1.39 -9.31
N ALA A 202 -1.18 -2.56 -9.52
CA ALA A 202 -1.84 -3.79 -9.91
C ALA A 202 -1.81 -4.84 -8.79
N ALA A 203 -2.03 -4.42 -7.54
CA ALA A 203 -1.92 -5.27 -6.36
C ALA A 203 -2.69 -6.59 -6.47
N GLY A 204 -3.82 -6.68 -7.08
CA GLY A 204 -4.59 -7.94 -7.19
C GLY A 204 -3.89 -9.06 -7.99
N LEU A 205 -2.99 -8.72 -8.93
CA LEU A 205 -2.24 -9.67 -9.75
C LEU A 205 -0.79 -9.84 -9.30
N GLY A 206 -0.19 -8.80 -8.73
CA GLY A 206 1.18 -8.81 -8.23
C GLY A 206 2.25 -9.06 -9.29
N SER A 207 2.00 -8.67 -10.54
CA SER A 207 2.92 -8.94 -11.66
C SER A 207 4.19 -8.12 -11.56
N MET A 208 5.34 -8.77 -11.48
CA MET A 208 6.64 -8.10 -11.58
C MET A 208 6.82 -7.47 -12.97
N GLY A 209 7.45 -6.30 -13.02
CA GLY A 209 7.66 -5.53 -14.26
C GLY A 209 6.47 -4.68 -14.69
N PHE A 210 5.37 -4.71 -13.94
CA PHE A 210 4.19 -3.91 -14.23
C PHE A 210 4.45 -2.40 -14.10
N GLY A 211 5.27 -2.00 -13.13
CA GLY A 211 5.43 -0.60 -12.71
C GLY A 211 5.85 0.33 -13.84
N LEU A 212 6.89 -0.02 -14.61
CA LEU A 212 7.43 0.86 -15.66
C LEU A 212 6.44 1.12 -16.81
N PRO A 213 5.85 0.11 -17.47
CA PRO A 213 4.82 0.33 -18.50
C PRO A 213 3.60 1.07 -17.94
N TYR A 214 3.21 0.76 -16.70
CA TYR A 214 2.07 1.46 -16.08
C TYR A 214 2.36 2.92 -15.80
N ALA A 215 3.57 3.28 -15.34
CA ALA A 215 3.97 4.67 -15.12
C ALA A 215 3.94 5.48 -16.42
N ILE A 216 4.34 4.88 -17.55
CA ILE A 216 4.22 5.48 -18.88
C ILE A 216 2.75 5.79 -19.20
N GLY A 217 1.88 4.78 -19.06
CA GLY A 217 0.45 4.94 -19.30
C GLY A 217 -0.20 5.96 -18.37
N ALA A 218 0.14 5.93 -17.08
CA ALA A 218 -0.37 6.87 -16.08
C ALA A 218 0.07 8.32 -16.37
N CYS A 219 1.33 8.53 -16.76
CA CYS A 219 1.84 9.84 -17.16
C CYS A 219 1.08 10.40 -18.36
N LEU A 220 0.89 9.59 -19.40
CA LEU A 220 0.14 9.99 -20.60
C LEU A 220 -1.33 10.30 -20.28
N ALA A 221 -1.98 9.46 -19.47
CA ALA A 221 -3.37 9.65 -19.05
C ALA A 221 -3.53 10.89 -18.17
N ASN A 222 -2.49 11.27 -17.41
CA ASN A 222 -2.44 12.48 -16.58
C ASN A 222 -1.87 13.69 -17.34
N GLN A 223 -2.07 13.74 -18.65
CA GLN A 223 -1.68 14.88 -19.51
C GLN A 223 -0.18 15.22 -19.47
N GLY A 224 0.68 14.22 -19.29
CA GLY A 224 2.13 14.41 -19.21
C GLY A 224 2.61 15.05 -17.91
N ARG A 225 1.82 15.05 -16.85
CA ARG A 225 2.25 15.54 -15.53
C ARG A 225 3.21 14.56 -14.87
N ARG A 226 3.98 15.08 -13.89
CA ARG A 226 4.99 14.29 -13.19
C ARG A 226 4.39 13.00 -12.59
N THR A 227 5.05 11.89 -12.91
CA THR A 227 4.69 10.56 -12.40
C THR A 227 5.87 9.98 -11.63
N ILE A 228 5.62 9.45 -10.45
CA ILE A 228 6.63 8.87 -9.57
C ILE A 228 6.49 7.36 -9.63
N LEU A 229 7.47 6.68 -10.21
CA LEU A 229 7.57 5.23 -10.20
C LEU A 229 8.47 4.78 -9.05
N ILE A 230 7.97 3.89 -8.19
CA ILE A 230 8.74 3.21 -7.14
C ILE A 230 8.82 1.73 -7.51
N ASN A 231 10.02 1.22 -7.81
CA ASN A 231 10.18 -0.14 -8.32
C ASN A 231 11.35 -0.84 -7.62
N GLY A 232 11.32 -2.17 -7.56
CA GLY A 232 12.46 -2.98 -7.11
C GLY A 232 13.43 -3.29 -8.25
N ASP A 233 14.70 -3.47 -7.93
CA ASP A 233 15.76 -3.81 -8.89
C ASP A 233 15.44 -5.06 -9.72
N GLY A 234 14.85 -6.10 -9.10
CA GLY A 234 14.47 -7.33 -9.79
C GLY A 234 13.26 -7.15 -10.72
N ALA A 235 12.20 -6.46 -10.26
CA ALA A 235 11.00 -6.24 -11.08
C ALA A 235 11.29 -5.31 -12.26
N PHE A 236 12.15 -4.33 -12.08
CA PHE A 236 12.57 -3.40 -13.12
C PHE A 236 13.16 -4.09 -14.35
N GLN A 237 13.88 -5.23 -14.17
CA GLN A 237 14.47 -5.98 -15.27
C GLN A 237 13.45 -6.57 -16.25
N MET A 238 12.20 -6.78 -15.81
CA MET A 238 11.19 -7.50 -16.60
C MET A 238 10.71 -6.71 -17.82
N ASN A 239 10.74 -5.35 -17.77
CA ASN A 239 10.31 -4.46 -18.83
C ASN A 239 11.26 -3.28 -19.05
N ILE A 240 12.55 -3.51 -18.85
CA ILE A 240 13.59 -2.48 -18.92
C ILE A 240 13.68 -1.79 -20.28
N GLN A 241 13.28 -2.48 -21.38
CA GLN A 241 13.25 -1.94 -22.73
C GLN A 241 12.32 -0.73 -22.88
N GLU A 242 11.35 -0.57 -21.97
CA GLU A 242 10.42 0.58 -21.99
C GLU A 242 11.07 1.91 -21.60
N LEU A 243 12.33 1.87 -21.15
CA LEU A 243 13.13 3.09 -20.96
C LEU A 243 13.28 3.87 -22.28
N GLU A 244 13.36 3.17 -23.42
CA GLU A 244 13.38 3.80 -24.73
C GLU A 244 12.09 4.61 -24.98
N THR A 245 10.93 4.06 -24.60
CA THR A 245 9.65 4.76 -24.71
C THR A 245 9.63 6.06 -23.90
N LEU A 246 10.16 6.02 -22.66
CA LEU A 246 10.27 7.21 -21.81
C LEU A 246 11.17 8.29 -22.41
N VAL A 247 12.36 7.91 -22.89
CA VAL A 247 13.33 8.83 -23.47
C VAL A 247 12.81 9.41 -24.77
N ARG A 248 12.28 8.59 -25.66
CA ARG A 248 11.72 9.06 -26.93
C ARG A 248 10.56 10.06 -26.75
N LEU A 249 9.72 9.84 -25.75
CA LEU A 249 8.55 10.70 -25.47
C LEU A 249 8.86 11.82 -24.47
N GLN A 250 10.06 11.88 -23.90
CA GLN A 250 10.48 12.87 -22.88
C GLN A 250 9.47 12.98 -21.73
N LEU A 251 8.93 11.83 -21.27
CA LEU A 251 7.93 11.84 -20.23
C LEU A 251 8.53 12.19 -18.86
N PRO A 252 7.92 13.07 -18.05
CA PRO A 252 8.44 13.47 -16.74
C PRO A 252 8.19 12.38 -15.67
N VAL A 253 8.67 11.18 -15.93
CA VAL A 253 8.61 10.06 -14.99
C VAL A 253 9.88 10.04 -14.15
N LYS A 254 9.72 10.11 -12.82
CA LYS A 254 10.79 9.98 -11.83
C LYS A 254 10.83 8.55 -11.34
N ILE A 255 11.84 7.81 -11.75
CA ILE A 255 11.99 6.38 -11.47
C ILE A 255 12.88 6.22 -10.25
N PHE A 256 12.34 5.72 -9.15
CA PHE A 256 13.09 5.35 -7.96
C PHE A 256 13.21 3.83 -7.89
N ILE A 257 14.44 3.31 -8.05
CA ILE A 257 14.73 1.89 -7.98
C ILE A 257 15.29 1.53 -6.60
N TRP A 258 14.57 0.71 -5.88
CA TRP A 258 15.02 0.13 -4.62
C TRP A 258 15.93 -1.05 -4.90
N ASN A 259 17.24 -0.79 -4.87
CA ASN A 259 18.25 -1.84 -5.01
C ASN A 259 18.44 -2.53 -3.65
N ASN A 260 17.78 -3.65 -3.49
CA ASN A 260 17.94 -4.55 -2.36
C ASN A 260 18.63 -5.86 -2.73
N GLN A 261 19.37 -5.85 -3.85
CA GLN A 261 20.20 -6.93 -4.36
C GLN A 261 19.43 -8.20 -4.71
N GLY A 262 18.27 -8.04 -5.36
CA GLY A 262 17.49 -9.13 -5.93
C GLY A 262 16.05 -9.22 -5.46
N TYR A 263 15.56 -10.43 -5.27
CA TYR A 263 14.16 -10.69 -4.94
C TYR A 263 13.95 -10.76 -3.42
N ALA A 264 13.93 -9.61 -2.75
CA ALA A 264 13.89 -9.53 -1.29
C ALA A 264 12.68 -10.25 -0.65
N SER A 265 11.48 -10.15 -1.25
CA SER A 265 10.29 -10.86 -0.74
C SER A 265 10.43 -12.37 -0.84
N ILE A 266 10.99 -12.89 -1.95
CA ILE A 266 11.27 -14.32 -2.12
C ILE A 266 12.33 -14.76 -1.11
N ARG A 267 13.41 -13.98 -0.96
CA ARG A 267 14.47 -14.28 0.03
C ARG A 267 13.92 -14.31 1.46
N SER A 268 13.08 -13.34 1.82
CA SER A 268 12.41 -13.31 3.12
C SER A 268 11.51 -14.54 3.34
N MET A 269 10.74 -14.91 2.33
CA MET A 269 9.88 -16.11 2.38
C MET A 269 10.73 -17.39 2.52
N GLN A 270 11.81 -17.54 1.75
CA GLN A 270 12.73 -18.66 1.84
C GLN A 270 13.39 -18.76 3.22
N ASN A 271 13.82 -17.63 3.78
CA ASN A 271 14.39 -17.59 5.12
C ASN A 271 13.39 -18.00 6.21
N ASN A 272 12.16 -17.54 6.11
CA ASN A 272 11.14 -17.79 7.13
C ASN A 272 10.55 -19.21 7.09
N ASN A 273 10.39 -19.77 5.89
CA ASN A 273 9.60 -21.00 5.69
C ASN A 273 10.45 -22.22 5.29
N PHE A 274 11.70 -22.01 4.84
CA PHE A 274 12.56 -23.10 4.35
C PHE A 274 13.93 -23.14 5.07
N GLY A 275 13.98 -22.71 6.33
CA GLY A 275 15.19 -22.78 7.14
C GLY A 275 16.38 -22.00 6.58
N GLY A 276 16.15 -20.96 5.77
CA GLY A 276 17.19 -20.16 5.15
C GLY A 276 17.77 -20.74 3.86
N PHE A 277 17.20 -21.84 3.35
CA PHE A 277 17.59 -22.37 2.05
C PHE A 277 17.11 -21.46 0.92
N GLN A 278 18.07 -20.80 0.26
CA GLN A 278 17.78 -19.80 -0.77
C GLN A 278 18.10 -20.33 -2.16
N VAL A 279 17.21 -20.03 -3.14
CA VAL A 279 17.40 -20.36 -4.55
C VAL A 279 17.08 -19.12 -5.38
N ALA A 280 18.04 -18.65 -6.17
CA ALA A 280 17.89 -17.57 -7.15
C ALA A 280 17.17 -16.31 -6.60
N SER A 281 17.43 -15.94 -5.34
CA SER A 281 16.81 -14.77 -4.68
C SER A 281 17.80 -13.64 -4.36
N GLY A 282 19.08 -13.91 -4.46
CA GLY A 282 20.17 -12.96 -4.27
C GLY A 282 21.51 -13.55 -4.75
N GLU A 283 22.59 -12.80 -4.65
CA GLU A 283 23.90 -13.18 -5.16
C GLU A 283 24.41 -14.52 -4.60
N SER A 284 24.24 -14.73 -3.29
CA SER A 284 24.65 -15.97 -2.61
C SER A 284 23.88 -17.20 -3.09
N SER A 285 22.76 -17.04 -3.77
CA SER A 285 21.89 -18.09 -4.28
C SER A 285 21.80 -18.14 -5.82
N GLY A 286 22.77 -17.52 -6.51
CA GLY A 286 22.95 -17.62 -7.95
C GLY A 286 22.20 -16.57 -8.78
N LEU A 287 21.71 -15.50 -8.18
CA LEU A 287 21.10 -14.37 -8.88
C LEU A 287 22.06 -13.17 -8.92
N SER A 288 22.29 -12.59 -10.09
CA SER A 288 22.98 -11.30 -10.24
C SER A 288 22.05 -10.26 -10.86
N MET A 289 22.20 -9.01 -10.41
CA MET A 289 21.51 -7.87 -11.01
C MET A 289 22.52 -7.00 -11.78
N PRO A 290 22.15 -6.45 -12.95
CA PRO A 290 22.99 -5.49 -13.65
C PRO A 290 23.09 -4.18 -12.86
N ASP A 291 24.11 -3.38 -13.15
CA ASP A 291 24.21 -2.01 -12.64
C ASP A 291 23.08 -1.15 -13.27
N THR A 292 22.07 -0.86 -12.49
CA THR A 292 20.84 -0.17 -12.93
C THR A 292 21.16 1.22 -13.48
N VAL A 293 22.12 1.93 -12.88
CA VAL A 293 22.55 3.27 -13.33
C VAL A 293 23.16 3.18 -14.73
N LYS A 294 24.10 2.26 -14.95
CA LYS A 294 24.73 2.10 -16.28
C LYS A 294 23.74 1.71 -17.36
N VAL A 295 22.76 0.88 -17.01
CA VAL A 295 21.69 0.51 -17.96
C VAL A 295 20.85 1.73 -18.32
N ALA A 296 20.43 2.52 -17.34
CA ALA A 296 19.65 3.74 -17.61
C ALA A 296 20.45 4.78 -18.42
N GLU A 297 21.74 4.95 -18.14
CA GLU A 297 22.63 5.81 -18.91
C GLU A 297 22.77 5.36 -20.37
N ALA A 298 22.81 4.05 -20.62
CA ALA A 298 22.84 3.50 -21.99
C ALA A 298 21.57 3.84 -22.79
N TYR A 299 20.42 4.01 -22.12
CA TYR A 299 19.18 4.52 -22.72
C TYR A 299 19.14 6.06 -22.79
N GLY A 300 20.14 6.77 -22.25
CA GLY A 300 20.23 8.23 -22.28
C GLY A 300 19.47 8.94 -21.15
N LEU A 301 19.11 8.25 -20.08
CA LEU A 301 18.50 8.88 -18.90
C LEU A 301 19.57 9.58 -18.05
N LYS A 302 19.17 10.69 -17.43
CA LYS A 302 19.91 11.25 -16.29
C LYS A 302 19.73 10.34 -15.08
N THR A 303 20.81 10.09 -14.35
CA THR A 303 20.81 9.14 -13.24
C THR A 303 21.32 9.74 -11.95
N PHE A 304 20.85 9.17 -10.84
CA PHE A 304 21.30 9.44 -9.47
C PHE A 304 21.46 8.13 -8.73
N ARG A 305 22.31 8.15 -7.70
CA ARG A 305 22.42 7.04 -6.74
C ARG A 305 22.50 7.60 -5.33
N ILE A 306 21.62 7.13 -4.46
CA ILE A 306 21.55 7.53 -3.05
C ILE A 306 21.91 6.32 -2.19
N ALA A 307 22.97 6.45 -1.40
CA ALA A 307 23.55 5.31 -0.67
C ALA A 307 23.04 5.17 0.77
N ASP A 308 22.58 6.25 1.39
CA ASP A 308 22.09 6.24 2.78
C ASP A 308 21.12 7.42 3.06
N ASN A 309 20.61 7.46 4.31
CA ASN A 309 19.67 8.50 4.72
C ASN A 309 20.27 9.91 4.85
N ARG A 310 21.59 10.05 4.82
CA ARG A 310 22.23 11.37 4.89
C ARG A 310 21.88 12.17 3.64
N GLN A 311 21.34 13.36 3.86
CA GLN A 311 20.88 14.24 2.77
C GLN A 311 19.81 13.60 1.84
N LEU A 312 19.15 12.51 2.29
CA LEU A 312 18.13 11.81 1.48
C LEU A 312 17.05 12.76 0.99
N GLU A 313 16.54 13.62 1.87
CA GLU A 313 15.50 14.59 1.55
C GLU A 313 15.94 15.56 0.43
N GLN A 314 17.12 16.18 0.58
CA GLN A 314 17.66 17.09 -0.43
C GLN A 314 17.92 16.38 -1.78
N GLN A 315 18.38 15.14 -1.74
CA GLN A 315 18.63 14.37 -2.97
C GLN A 315 17.32 13.97 -3.66
N ILE A 316 16.28 13.64 -2.91
CA ILE A 316 14.92 13.41 -3.47
C ILE A 316 14.41 14.69 -4.14
N GLU A 317 14.50 15.84 -3.49
CA GLU A 317 14.10 17.11 -4.08
C GLU A 317 14.82 17.39 -5.40
N ASN A 318 16.13 17.15 -5.44
CA ASN A 318 16.91 17.33 -6.67
C ASN A 318 16.37 16.42 -7.79
N VAL A 319 16.10 15.15 -7.50
CA VAL A 319 15.53 14.20 -8.49
C VAL A 319 14.15 14.65 -8.97
N LEU A 320 13.29 15.07 -8.03
CA LEU A 320 11.92 15.50 -8.35
C LEU A 320 11.89 16.78 -9.21
N ASN A 321 12.88 17.67 -9.06
CA ASN A 321 12.99 18.93 -9.78
C ASN A 321 13.70 18.80 -11.14
N GLU A 322 14.29 17.66 -11.48
CA GLU A 322 14.89 17.47 -12.80
C GLU A 322 13.84 17.49 -13.92
N GLU A 323 14.22 17.97 -15.07
CA GLU A 323 13.36 17.92 -16.26
C GLU A 323 13.38 16.53 -16.91
N GLY A 324 12.29 16.15 -17.57
CA GLY A 324 12.17 14.89 -18.29
C GLY A 324 12.24 13.64 -17.44
N PRO A 325 12.54 12.46 -18.05
CA PRO A 325 12.68 11.19 -17.35
C PRO A 325 14.02 11.11 -16.61
N VAL A 326 13.96 10.65 -15.38
CA VAL A 326 15.15 10.48 -14.49
C VAL A 326 15.08 9.17 -13.77
N LEU A 327 16.22 8.48 -13.59
CA LEU A 327 16.32 7.32 -12.75
C LEU A 327 17.20 7.61 -11.53
N CYS A 328 16.69 7.28 -10.35
CA CYS A 328 17.41 7.34 -9.08
C CYS A 328 17.44 5.95 -8.44
N GLU A 329 18.63 5.41 -8.27
CA GLU A 329 18.84 4.15 -7.55
C GLU A 329 19.06 4.43 -6.07
N LEU A 330 18.28 3.74 -5.21
CA LEU A 330 18.35 3.82 -3.76
C LEU A 330 18.94 2.51 -3.22
N MET A 331 20.04 2.59 -2.47
CA MET A 331 20.67 1.42 -1.86
C MET A 331 19.91 1.04 -0.60
N ILE A 332 18.96 0.12 -0.73
CA ILE A 332 18.13 -0.40 0.36
C ILE A 332 18.79 -1.62 0.99
N SER A 333 18.58 -1.84 2.29
CA SER A 333 19.04 -3.06 2.94
C SER A 333 18.41 -4.31 2.30
N PRO A 334 19.22 -5.33 1.94
CA PRO A 334 18.68 -6.61 1.47
C PRO A 334 17.73 -7.28 2.47
N ASP A 335 17.86 -6.97 3.75
CA ASP A 335 17.11 -7.56 4.85
C ASP A 335 15.98 -6.63 5.37
N GLU A 336 15.67 -5.53 4.66
CA GLU A 336 14.57 -4.66 5.05
C GLU A 336 13.23 -5.39 4.87
N ALA A 337 12.65 -5.78 5.99
CA ALA A 337 11.40 -6.49 6.01
C ALA A 337 10.20 -5.53 5.99
N VAL A 338 9.09 -5.97 5.40
CA VAL A 338 7.79 -5.33 5.62
C VAL A 338 7.39 -5.51 7.08
N SER A 339 7.18 -4.40 7.79
CA SER A 339 6.89 -4.39 9.23
C SER A 339 6.09 -3.15 9.63
N PRO A 340 4.91 -3.29 10.30
CA PRO A 340 4.35 -4.55 10.80
C PRO A 340 3.74 -5.41 9.70
N ARG A 341 3.57 -6.71 9.97
CA ARG A 341 2.84 -7.63 9.08
C ARG A 341 2.25 -8.80 9.87
N THR A 342 1.24 -9.44 9.34
CA THR A 342 0.81 -10.74 9.86
C THR A 342 1.84 -11.82 9.53
N LYS A 343 1.97 -12.81 10.41
CA LYS A 343 2.81 -14.00 10.21
C LYS A 343 1.95 -15.23 9.98
N THR A 344 2.51 -16.18 9.25
CA THR A 344 1.96 -17.53 9.12
C THR A 344 2.55 -18.43 10.20
N ILE A 345 1.70 -19.20 10.85
CA ILE A 345 2.08 -20.33 11.73
C ILE A 345 2.08 -21.58 10.87
N ILE A 346 3.14 -22.35 10.96
CA ILE A 346 3.20 -23.70 10.37
C ILE A 346 3.09 -24.68 11.53
N HIS A 347 2.00 -25.43 11.55
CA HIS A 347 1.76 -26.48 12.57
C HIS A 347 2.59 -27.73 12.30
N GLU A 348 2.73 -28.61 13.30
CA GLU A 348 3.52 -29.84 13.19
C GLU A 348 2.99 -30.80 12.10
N ASP A 349 1.71 -30.74 11.79
CA ASP A 349 1.07 -31.52 10.72
C ASP A 349 1.26 -30.89 9.31
N GLY A 350 1.98 -29.76 9.21
CA GLY A 350 2.22 -29.04 7.96
C GLY A 350 1.07 -28.10 7.54
N THR A 351 0.00 -28.00 8.32
CA THR A 351 -1.05 -27.00 8.05
C THR A 351 -0.54 -25.60 8.33
N MET A 352 -1.06 -24.64 7.59
CA MET A 352 -0.66 -23.23 7.70
C MET A 352 -1.86 -22.40 8.18
N GLU A 353 -1.62 -21.55 9.17
CA GLU A 353 -2.60 -20.60 9.68
C GLU A 353 -1.97 -19.20 9.75
N SER A 354 -2.69 -18.19 9.34
CA SER A 354 -2.24 -16.79 9.51
C SER A 354 -2.68 -16.25 10.87
N TYR A 355 -1.81 -15.46 11.49
CA TYR A 355 -2.21 -14.70 12.68
C TYR A 355 -3.38 -13.78 12.36
N PRO A 356 -4.30 -13.59 13.32
CA PRO A 356 -5.33 -12.56 13.19
C PRO A 356 -4.70 -11.18 13.03
N LEU A 357 -5.44 -10.27 12.39
CA LEU A 357 -4.96 -8.93 12.01
C LEU A 357 -4.46 -8.08 13.18
N GLU A 358 -5.01 -8.27 14.38
CA GLU A 358 -4.56 -7.56 15.59
C GLU A 358 -3.22 -8.06 16.14
N LYS A 359 -2.76 -9.26 15.71
CA LYS A 359 -1.50 -9.87 16.14
C LYS A 359 -0.38 -9.74 15.10
N MET A 360 -0.18 -8.56 14.58
CA MET A 360 0.92 -8.30 13.64
C MET A 360 2.30 -8.44 14.29
N TRP A 361 3.26 -8.92 13.51
CA TRP A 361 4.68 -8.92 13.90
C TRP A 361 5.37 -7.60 13.51
N PRO A 362 6.31 -7.08 14.36
CA PRO A 362 6.61 -7.54 15.71
C PRO A 362 5.43 -7.35 16.64
N CYS A 363 5.22 -8.30 17.56
CA CYS A 363 4.16 -8.18 18.55
C CYS A 363 4.48 -7.00 19.48
N VAL A 364 3.46 -6.19 19.79
CA VAL A 364 3.52 -5.10 20.76
C VAL A 364 2.56 -5.40 21.89
N GLU A 365 2.95 -5.03 23.09
CA GLU A 365 2.13 -5.18 24.32
C GLU A 365 1.02 -4.11 24.36
#